data_901ed696911b8dd7575d633c284ea9f5
#
_entry.id   901ed696911b8dd7575d633c284ea9f5
#
_cell.length_a   1.000
_cell.length_b   1.000
_cell.length_c   1.000
_cell.angle_alpha   90.00
_cell.angle_beta   90.00
_cell.angle_gamma   90.00
#
_symmetry.space_group_name_H-M   'P 1'
#
loop_
_entity.id
_entity.type
_entity.pdbx_description
1 polymer ?
#
loop_
_entity_poly.entity_id
_entity_poly.type
_entity_poly.pdbx_seq_one_letter_code
_entity_poly.pdbx_strand_id
1 'polypeptide(L)'
;MRIALFVFPAAASVGLIAWAQSESSDQAKPRILSLSHAIHAVGDLDTTLAFYREVFGLNGMPRDFPNPAVPLLTDAPGVTLRLSMMRLPGSMQFELTHFKGLERKPGRAAYTDPGAASIVLYVRDIDAAVANAQKTNAPIVTTGGAPVEITTAKGKARSILLRDPDGFFVQVTQEQPAAGAPEGNVHRVSLAYTMESAEATARFYNGMIGLELSGPSAFSKDPATLKLVGAPEGTEFRKLTGVMPGPNAYVEFTEFRGVPRKKFHLRVRDPGAPAMAVQVNDLTGMLALLKAAGTHVISSKGQIVDFGGGTHTIFVEDPNGMNIEVFERTGSVDTRK
;
A
#
# COMPACT_ATOMS: atom_id res chain seq x y z
N MET A 1 -31.74 36.51 87.83
CA MET A 1 -32.32 36.05 86.58
C MET A 1 -31.16 35.70 85.66
N ARG A 2 -30.72 34.43 85.58
CA ARG A 2 -29.57 33.99 84.77
C ARG A 2 -30.11 33.06 83.70
N ILE A 3 -29.91 33.48 82.44
CA ILE A 3 -30.27 32.73 81.28
C ILE A 3 -29.09 31.82 80.94
N ALA A 4 -29.31 30.51 80.87
CA ALA A 4 -28.33 29.53 80.43
C ALA A 4 -28.47 29.32 78.92
N LEU A 5 -27.36 29.54 78.23
CA LEU A 5 -27.26 29.26 76.79
C LEU A 5 -26.81 27.79 76.60
N PHE A 6 -27.60 27.01 75.95
CA PHE A 6 -27.21 25.67 75.50
C PHE A 6 -26.61 25.74 74.11
N VAL A 7 -25.35 25.32 74.03
CA VAL A 7 -24.64 25.16 72.70
C VAL A 7 -24.74 23.71 72.32
N PHE A 8 -25.35 23.44 71.15
CA PHE A 8 -25.31 22.12 70.51
C PHE A 8 -24.12 22.01 69.58
N PRO A 9 -23.33 20.94 69.60
CA PRO A 9 -22.29 20.75 68.59
C PRO A 9 -22.88 20.20 67.25
N ALA A 10 -22.60 20.88 66.13
CA ALA A 10 -22.91 20.39 64.84
C ALA A 10 -21.89 19.31 64.43
N ALA A 11 -22.37 18.11 64.19
CA ALA A 11 -21.56 17.03 63.61
C ALA A 11 -21.40 17.30 62.09
N ALA A 12 -20.17 17.61 61.66
CA ALA A 12 -19.81 17.72 60.25
C ALA A 12 -19.56 16.29 59.70
N SER A 13 -20.47 15.79 58.89
CA SER A 13 -20.28 14.59 58.08
C SER A 13 -19.36 14.94 56.87
N VAL A 14 -18.11 14.54 56.95
CA VAL A 14 -17.18 14.58 55.82
C VAL A 14 -17.56 13.45 54.88
N GLY A 15 -18.26 13.79 53.80
CA GLY A 15 -18.50 12.88 52.69
C GLY A 15 -17.20 12.66 51.92
N LEU A 16 -16.62 11.47 52.00
CA LEU A 16 -15.55 11.02 51.13
C LEU A 16 -16.12 10.86 49.70
N ILE A 17 -15.89 11.84 48.85
CA ILE A 17 -16.08 11.70 47.40
C ILE A 17 -14.88 10.89 46.91
N ALA A 18 -15.10 9.58 46.72
CA ALA A 18 -14.17 8.73 46.02
C ALA A 18 -14.14 9.18 44.56
N TRP A 19 -13.09 9.88 44.13
CA TRP A 19 -12.76 10.09 42.74
C TRP A 19 -12.35 8.72 42.19
N ALA A 20 -13.24 8.07 41.46
CA ALA A 20 -12.87 6.99 40.57
C ALA A 20 -11.97 7.61 39.50
N GLN A 21 -10.67 7.49 39.69
CA GLN A 21 -9.72 7.64 38.59
C GLN A 21 -10.06 6.53 37.61
N SER A 22 -10.75 6.87 36.53
CA SER A 22 -10.75 6.04 35.34
C SER A 22 -9.30 5.96 34.89
N GLU A 23 -8.65 4.84 35.16
CA GLU A 23 -7.45 4.48 34.45
C GLU A 23 -7.86 4.40 32.99
N SER A 24 -7.70 5.52 32.27
CA SER A 24 -7.61 5.48 30.82
C SER A 24 -6.36 4.64 30.55
N SER A 25 -6.55 3.37 30.21
CA SER A 25 -5.52 2.57 29.60
C SER A 25 -5.03 3.40 28.41
N ASP A 26 -3.78 3.84 28.47
CA ASP A 26 -3.09 4.54 27.41
C ASP A 26 -2.85 3.53 26.27
N GLN A 27 -3.96 3.08 25.66
CA GLN A 27 -3.88 2.24 24.47
C GLN A 27 -3.34 3.13 23.37
N ALA A 28 -2.11 2.84 22.97
CA ALA A 28 -1.46 3.51 21.86
C ALA A 28 -2.41 3.51 20.65
N LYS A 29 -2.62 4.69 20.03
CA LYS A 29 -3.51 4.82 18.87
C LYS A 29 -3.21 3.74 17.82
N PRO A 30 -4.26 3.19 17.18
CA PRO A 30 -4.09 2.28 16.06
C PRO A 30 -3.19 2.92 14.98
N ARG A 31 -2.17 2.18 14.54
CA ARG A 31 -1.22 2.65 13.53
C ARG A 31 -0.56 1.52 12.79
N ILE A 32 0.00 1.80 11.61
CA ILE A 32 0.86 0.88 10.87
C ILE A 32 2.14 0.60 11.67
N LEU A 33 2.47 -0.69 11.81
CA LEU A 33 3.77 -1.16 12.30
C LEU A 33 4.74 -1.42 11.16
N SER A 34 4.26 -2.02 10.07
CA SER A 34 5.09 -2.35 8.92
C SER A 34 4.27 -2.55 7.64
N LEU A 35 4.90 -2.28 6.49
CA LEU A 35 4.49 -2.87 5.21
C LEU A 35 5.00 -4.30 5.17
N SER A 36 4.09 -5.27 5.03
CA SER A 36 4.45 -6.69 4.88
C SER A 36 4.83 -6.99 3.44
N HIS A 37 3.95 -6.66 2.50
CA HIS A 37 4.16 -6.92 1.08
C HIS A 37 3.26 -6.05 0.20
N ALA A 38 3.67 -5.86 -1.06
CA ALA A 38 2.79 -5.40 -2.10
C ALA A 38 2.06 -6.61 -2.71
N ILE A 39 0.83 -6.43 -3.19
CA ILE A 39 -0.01 -7.48 -3.76
C ILE A 39 -0.43 -7.06 -5.17
N HIS A 40 -0.45 -8.04 -6.08
CA HIS A 40 -0.96 -7.88 -7.42
C HIS A 40 -1.77 -9.11 -7.84
N ALA A 41 -3.06 -8.92 -8.13
CA ALA A 41 -3.90 -9.97 -8.65
C ALA A 41 -3.63 -10.19 -10.14
N VAL A 42 -3.37 -11.45 -10.51
CA VAL A 42 -2.94 -11.82 -11.86
C VAL A 42 -3.94 -12.74 -12.57
N GLY A 43 -3.99 -12.63 -13.87
CA GLY A 43 -4.80 -13.48 -14.75
C GLY A 43 -4.27 -14.91 -14.84
N ASP A 44 -2.96 -15.03 -15.03
CA ASP A 44 -2.23 -16.28 -15.03
C ASP A 44 -0.90 -16.13 -14.28
N LEU A 45 -0.76 -16.90 -13.19
CA LEU A 45 0.38 -16.79 -12.29
C LEU A 45 1.70 -17.21 -12.94
N ASP A 46 1.67 -18.27 -13.77
CA ASP A 46 2.89 -18.79 -14.39
C ASP A 46 3.42 -17.83 -15.47
N THR A 47 2.51 -17.22 -16.24
CA THR A 47 2.84 -16.20 -17.25
C THR A 47 3.45 -14.95 -16.59
N THR A 48 2.85 -14.47 -15.50
CA THR A 48 3.35 -13.28 -14.80
C THR A 48 4.68 -13.56 -14.10
N LEU A 49 4.86 -14.73 -13.49
CA LEU A 49 6.16 -15.15 -12.94
C LEU A 49 7.25 -15.27 -14.00
N ALA A 50 6.92 -15.78 -15.19
CA ALA A 50 7.85 -15.86 -16.32
C ALA A 50 8.32 -14.45 -16.72
N PHE A 51 7.40 -13.48 -16.82
CA PHE A 51 7.75 -12.09 -17.11
C PHE A 51 8.75 -11.51 -16.09
N TYR A 52 8.47 -11.61 -14.78
CA TYR A 52 9.37 -11.07 -13.76
C TYR A 52 10.73 -11.78 -13.73
N ARG A 53 10.76 -13.07 -14.01
CA ARG A 53 12.00 -13.84 -14.11
C ARG A 53 12.82 -13.44 -15.34
N GLU A 54 12.20 -13.38 -16.50
CA GLU A 54 12.90 -13.17 -17.78
C GLU A 54 13.35 -11.72 -17.96
N VAL A 55 12.55 -10.75 -17.49
CA VAL A 55 12.89 -9.34 -17.62
C VAL A 55 13.83 -8.87 -16.52
N PHE A 56 13.62 -9.31 -15.27
CA PHE A 56 14.28 -8.73 -14.10
C PHE A 56 15.13 -9.72 -13.30
N GLY A 57 15.08 -11.02 -13.62
CA GLY A 57 15.73 -12.06 -12.82
C GLY A 57 15.06 -12.33 -11.47
N LEU A 58 13.83 -11.85 -11.28
CA LEU A 58 13.08 -12.03 -10.04
C LEU A 58 12.33 -13.36 -10.09
N ASN A 59 12.53 -14.19 -9.05
CA ASN A 59 11.97 -15.52 -8.99
C ASN A 59 10.92 -15.63 -7.87
N GLY A 60 9.90 -16.43 -8.12
CA GLY A 60 8.89 -16.81 -7.15
C GLY A 60 8.53 -18.29 -7.30
N MET A 61 7.99 -18.89 -6.23
CA MET A 61 7.53 -20.27 -6.23
C MET A 61 6.00 -20.28 -6.08
N PRO A 62 5.25 -20.65 -7.14
CA PRO A 62 3.81 -20.72 -7.08
C PRO A 62 3.37 -21.91 -6.23
N ARG A 63 2.30 -21.70 -5.44
CA ARG A 63 1.68 -22.74 -4.63
C ARG A 63 0.18 -22.52 -4.52
N ASP A 64 -0.59 -23.59 -4.41
CA ASP A 64 -1.98 -23.48 -3.99
C ASP A 64 -2.03 -23.08 -2.51
N PHE A 65 -3.01 -22.26 -2.17
CA PHE A 65 -3.19 -21.73 -0.82
C PHE A 65 -4.61 -22.03 -0.33
N PRO A 66 -4.85 -23.25 0.21
CA PRO A 66 -6.17 -23.71 0.60
C PRO A 66 -6.58 -23.16 1.98
N ASN A 67 -6.72 -21.84 2.09
CA ASN A 67 -7.17 -21.21 3.34
C ASN A 67 -8.68 -20.91 3.27
N PRO A 68 -9.51 -21.48 4.17
CA PRO A 68 -10.95 -21.26 4.19
C PRO A 68 -11.37 -19.82 4.53
N ALA A 69 -10.45 -19.00 5.02
CA ALA A 69 -10.69 -17.59 5.30
C ALA A 69 -10.65 -16.70 4.05
N VAL A 70 -10.02 -17.14 2.94
CA VAL A 70 -9.91 -16.36 1.70
C VAL A 70 -11.27 -15.92 1.16
N PRO A 71 -12.32 -16.78 1.08
CA PRO A 71 -13.66 -16.35 0.66
C PRO A 71 -14.27 -15.26 1.53
N LEU A 72 -14.03 -15.29 2.84
CA LEU A 72 -14.51 -14.27 3.79
C LEU A 72 -13.73 -12.97 3.67
N LEU A 73 -12.41 -13.07 3.52
CA LEU A 73 -11.52 -11.92 3.41
C LEU A 73 -11.80 -11.11 2.13
N THR A 74 -12.12 -11.80 1.02
CA THR A 74 -12.31 -11.16 -0.29
C THR A 74 -13.78 -10.96 -0.67
N ASP A 75 -14.71 -11.25 0.25
CA ASP A 75 -16.16 -11.28 0.01
C ASP A 75 -16.53 -12.02 -1.29
N ALA A 76 -15.99 -13.23 -1.44
CA ALA A 76 -16.13 -14.05 -2.66
C ALA A 76 -16.34 -15.52 -2.33
N PRO A 77 -17.58 -15.96 -2.07
CA PRO A 77 -17.90 -17.35 -1.76
C PRO A 77 -17.39 -18.32 -2.82
N GLY A 78 -16.74 -19.40 -2.38
CA GLY A 78 -16.22 -20.47 -3.25
C GLY A 78 -14.90 -20.17 -3.94
N VAL A 79 -14.30 -18.98 -3.72
CA VAL A 79 -12.99 -18.65 -4.28
C VAL A 79 -11.89 -19.51 -3.64
N THR A 80 -10.92 -19.90 -4.46
CA THR A 80 -9.66 -20.49 -4.03
C THR A 80 -8.50 -19.66 -4.55
N LEU A 81 -7.33 -19.79 -3.91
CA LEU A 81 -6.17 -18.97 -4.19
C LEU A 81 -4.95 -19.81 -4.53
N ARG A 82 -4.27 -19.46 -5.63
CA ARG A 82 -2.90 -19.86 -5.93
C ARG A 82 -2.05 -18.61 -5.90
N LEU A 83 -0.94 -18.62 -5.21
CA LEU A 83 -0.10 -17.44 -5.04
C LEU A 83 1.38 -17.76 -5.14
N SER A 84 2.17 -16.70 -5.30
CA SER A 84 3.62 -16.72 -5.16
C SER A 84 4.11 -15.50 -4.41
N MET A 85 4.88 -15.71 -3.34
CA MET A 85 5.61 -14.64 -2.65
C MET A 85 6.99 -14.50 -3.28
N MET A 86 7.21 -13.48 -4.07
CA MET A 86 8.54 -13.12 -4.57
C MET A 86 9.27 -12.29 -3.52
N ARG A 87 10.49 -12.69 -3.17
CA ARG A 87 11.38 -11.89 -2.33
C ARG A 87 12.05 -10.84 -3.19
N LEU A 88 11.93 -9.59 -2.77
CA LEU A 88 12.55 -8.45 -3.42
C LEU A 88 13.72 -7.93 -2.58
N PRO A 89 14.66 -7.18 -3.17
CA PRO A 89 15.70 -6.49 -2.42
C PRO A 89 15.14 -5.60 -1.30
N GLY A 90 15.83 -5.53 -0.16
CA GLY A 90 15.43 -4.70 0.98
C GLY A 90 14.36 -5.32 1.87
N SER A 91 14.23 -6.65 1.89
CA SER A 91 13.25 -7.41 2.70
C SER A 91 11.79 -7.20 2.30
N MET A 92 11.51 -6.48 1.23
CA MET A 92 10.17 -6.34 0.68
C MET A 92 9.76 -7.63 -0.03
N GLN A 93 8.46 -7.94 0.03
CA GLN A 93 7.88 -9.06 -0.71
C GLN A 93 6.85 -8.53 -1.69
N PHE A 94 6.68 -9.25 -2.78
CA PHE A 94 5.65 -8.99 -3.79
C PHE A 94 4.82 -10.25 -3.98
N GLU A 95 3.58 -10.19 -3.57
CA GLU A 95 2.63 -11.29 -3.68
C GLU A 95 1.89 -11.20 -5.02
N LEU A 96 2.05 -12.21 -5.84
CA LEU A 96 1.22 -12.43 -7.02
C LEU A 96 0.11 -13.40 -6.67
N THR A 97 -1.16 -12.98 -6.82
CA THR A 97 -2.34 -13.76 -6.43
C THR A 97 -3.19 -14.13 -7.65
N HIS A 98 -3.45 -15.42 -7.81
CA HIS A 98 -4.35 -15.93 -8.83
C HIS A 98 -5.58 -16.54 -8.17
N PHE A 99 -6.70 -15.83 -8.22
CA PHE A 99 -7.97 -16.29 -7.70
C PHE A 99 -8.69 -17.21 -8.71
N LYS A 100 -9.22 -18.34 -8.25
CA LYS A 100 -9.91 -19.35 -9.03
C LYS A 100 -11.34 -19.55 -8.53
N GLY A 101 -12.19 -20.18 -9.37
CA GLY A 101 -13.56 -20.56 -8.99
C GLY A 101 -14.61 -19.46 -9.14
N LEU A 102 -14.27 -18.34 -9.80
CA LEU A 102 -15.21 -17.25 -10.05
C LEU A 102 -14.85 -16.45 -11.31
N GLU A 103 -15.81 -15.66 -11.80
CA GLU A 103 -15.59 -14.70 -12.87
C GLU A 103 -14.71 -13.56 -12.39
N ARG A 104 -13.68 -13.22 -13.16
CA ARG A 104 -12.76 -12.11 -12.93
C ARG A 104 -12.80 -11.17 -14.10
N LYS A 105 -12.72 -9.86 -13.84
CA LYS A 105 -12.76 -8.81 -14.86
C LYS A 105 -11.43 -8.08 -14.88
N PRO A 106 -10.55 -8.39 -15.86
CA PRO A 106 -9.27 -7.71 -15.96
C PRO A 106 -9.49 -6.21 -16.24
N GLY A 107 -8.62 -5.38 -15.67
CA GLY A 107 -8.64 -3.94 -15.89
C GLY A 107 -7.26 -3.37 -16.12
N ARG A 108 -7.20 -2.26 -16.87
CA ARG A 108 -5.96 -1.54 -17.16
C ARG A 108 -6.18 -0.05 -16.94
N ALA A 109 -5.43 0.53 -16.01
CA ALA A 109 -5.42 1.97 -15.74
C ALA A 109 -4.62 2.73 -16.82
N ALA A 110 -4.92 4.01 -17.06
CA ALA A 110 -3.87 4.95 -17.42
C ALA A 110 -3.01 5.24 -16.18
N TYR A 111 -1.74 5.60 -16.36
CA TYR A 111 -0.89 5.90 -15.18
C TYR A 111 -1.41 7.11 -14.40
N THR A 112 -2.12 8.02 -15.07
CA THR A 112 -2.73 9.22 -14.50
C THR A 112 -4.06 8.94 -13.77
N ASP A 113 -4.60 7.73 -13.85
CA ASP A 113 -5.87 7.36 -13.21
C ASP A 113 -5.66 7.13 -11.71
N PRO A 114 -6.46 7.76 -10.81
CA PRO A 114 -6.42 7.45 -9.39
C PRO A 114 -6.64 5.96 -9.12
N GLY A 115 -5.84 5.37 -8.24
CA GLY A 115 -5.83 3.93 -7.98
C GLY A 115 -4.85 3.14 -8.85
N ALA A 116 -4.22 3.76 -9.86
CA ALA A 116 -3.11 3.12 -10.56
C ALA A 116 -1.91 2.93 -9.63
N ALA A 117 -1.25 1.78 -9.72
CA ALA A 117 -0.13 1.41 -8.88
C ALA A 117 1.05 0.91 -9.71
N SER A 118 2.24 1.12 -9.20
CA SER A 118 3.50 0.71 -9.80
C SER A 118 4.47 0.17 -8.75
N ILE A 119 5.14 -0.92 -9.08
CA ILE A 119 6.38 -1.29 -8.42
C ILE A 119 7.53 -0.56 -9.12
N VAL A 120 8.43 0.05 -8.35
CA VAL A 120 9.60 0.75 -8.89
C VAL A 120 10.84 -0.09 -8.59
N LEU A 121 11.43 -0.64 -9.62
CA LEU A 121 12.64 -1.46 -9.55
C LEU A 121 13.87 -0.60 -9.86
N TYR A 122 14.78 -0.49 -8.90
CA TYR A 122 16.05 0.20 -9.11
C TYR A 122 17.10 -0.81 -9.57
N VAL A 123 17.66 -0.53 -10.73
CA VAL A 123 18.56 -1.46 -11.44
C VAL A 123 19.96 -0.88 -11.64
N ARG A 124 20.95 -1.77 -11.75
CA ARG A 124 22.33 -1.41 -12.11
C ARG A 124 22.44 -1.09 -13.60
N ASP A 125 21.75 -1.88 -14.42
CA ASP A 125 21.77 -1.81 -15.88
C ASP A 125 20.34 -1.78 -16.41
N ILE A 126 19.89 -0.58 -16.82
CA ILE A 126 18.56 -0.38 -17.40
C ILE A 126 18.51 -0.91 -18.84
N ASP A 127 19.62 -0.87 -19.57
CA ASP A 127 19.63 -1.29 -20.97
C ASP A 127 19.44 -2.81 -21.09
N ALA A 128 20.01 -3.58 -20.15
CA ALA A 128 19.73 -5.02 -20.03
C ALA A 128 18.25 -5.29 -19.73
N ALA A 129 17.65 -4.55 -18.81
CA ALA A 129 16.21 -4.70 -18.50
C ALA A 129 15.31 -4.36 -19.68
N VAL A 130 15.64 -3.27 -20.43
CA VAL A 130 14.92 -2.87 -21.65
C VAL A 130 15.04 -3.92 -22.74
N ALA A 131 16.25 -4.45 -22.99
CA ALA A 131 16.46 -5.49 -23.99
C ALA A 131 15.66 -6.77 -23.66
N ASN A 132 15.60 -7.16 -22.39
CA ASN A 132 14.80 -8.30 -21.96
C ASN A 132 13.28 -8.03 -22.08
N ALA A 133 12.82 -6.82 -21.71
CA ALA A 133 11.43 -6.42 -21.90
C ALA A 133 11.01 -6.45 -23.39
N GLN A 134 11.89 -6.02 -24.30
CA GLN A 134 11.65 -6.10 -25.74
C GLN A 134 11.55 -7.55 -26.24
N LYS A 135 12.42 -8.45 -25.76
CA LYS A 135 12.37 -9.88 -26.11
C LYS A 135 11.06 -10.54 -25.67
N THR A 136 10.49 -10.12 -24.54
CA THR A 136 9.20 -10.62 -24.03
C THR A 136 8.00 -9.87 -24.57
N ASN A 137 8.20 -8.89 -25.48
CA ASN A 137 7.16 -8.00 -26.00
C ASN A 137 6.39 -7.25 -24.88
N ALA A 138 7.04 -6.90 -23.79
CA ALA A 138 6.44 -6.14 -22.71
C ALA A 138 6.00 -4.75 -23.18
N PRO A 139 4.75 -4.33 -22.94
CA PRO A 139 4.29 -3.03 -23.37
C PRO A 139 5.05 -1.90 -22.65
N ILE A 140 5.63 -0.99 -23.44
CA ILE A 140 6.32 0.20 -22.92
C ILE A 140 5.32 1.35 -22.87
N VAL A 141 5.19 2.01 -21.72
CA VAL A 141 4.30 3.16 -21.47
C VAL A 141 5.02 4.47 -21.74
N THR A 142 6.32 4.53 -21.45
CA THR A 142 7.15 5.72 -21.68
C THR A 142 7.06 6.17 -23.13
N THR A 143 6.69 7.43 -23.35
CA THR A 143 6.57 8.02 -24.69
C THR A 143 7.89 7.91 -25.46
N GLY A 144 7.83 7.37 -26.67
CA GLY A 144 9.00 7.12 -27.52
C GLY A 144 9.72 5.80 -27.23
N GLY A 145 9.24 4.96 -26.31
CA GLY A 145 9.69 3.58 -26.11
C GLY A 145 11.12 3.39 -25.58
N ALA A 146 11.76 4.45 -25.09
CA ALA A 146 13.13 4.43 -24.58
C ALA A 146 13.22 5.08 -23.19
N PRO A 147 14.24 4.73 -22.37
CA PRO A 147 14.47 5.38 -21.09
C PRO A 147 14.63 6.89 -21.23
N VAL A 148 14.07 7.64 -20.28
CA VAL A 148 14.20 9.10 -20.17
C VAL A 148 15.02 9.45 -18.93
N GLU A 149 15.75 10.57 -18.99
CA GLU A 149 16.46 11.10 -17.83
C GLU A 149 15.48 11.91 -16.96
N ILE A 150 15.27 11.47 -15.74
CA ILE A 150 14.44 12.14 -14.74
C ILE A 150 15.28 12.67 -13.58
N THR A 151 14.77 13.64 -12.83
CA THR A 151 15.37 14.11 -11.58
C THR A 151 14.77 13.33 -10.40
N THR A 152 15.64 12.74 -9.60
CA THR A 152 15.29 12.04 -8.35
C THR A 152 15.89 12.78 -7.15
N ALA A 153 15.55 12.37 -5.94
CA ALA A 153 16.18 12.91 -4.73
C ALA A 153 17.71 12.68 -4.67
N LYS A 154 18.23 11.70 -5.45
CA LYS A 154 19.67 11.37 -5.54
C LYS A 154 20.35 11.97 -6.77
N GLY A 155 19.67 12.81 -7.53
CA GLY A 155 20.17 13.39 -8.77
C GLY A 155 19.49 12.81 -10.00
N LYS A 156 20.16 12.94 -11.17
CA LYS A 156 19.63 12.46 -12.44
C LYS A 156 19.73 10.94 -12.55
N ALA A 157 18.66 10.33 -13.09
CA ALA A 157 18.56 8.89 -13.30
C ALA A 157 17.84 8.58 -14.62
N ARG A 158 18.21 7.52 -15.31
CA ARG A 158 17.47 7.00 -16.47
C ARG A 158 16.32 6.15 -15.97
N SER A 159 15.11 6.34 -16.52
CA SER A 159 13.93 5.60 -16.08
C SER A 159 13.03 5.26 -17.26
N ILE A 160 12.34 4.13 -17.18
CA ILE A 160 11.35 3.67 -18.16
C ILE A 160 10.16 3.04 -17.40
N LEU A 161 8.97 3.18 -17.96
CA LEU A 161 7.75 2.58 -17.42
C LEU A 161 7.23 1.52 -18.38
N LEU A 162 7.03 0.32 -17.85
CA LEU A 162 6.54 -0.85 -18.55
C LEU A 162 5.19 -1.29 -17.97
N ARG A 163 4.54 -2.23 -18.64
CA ARG A 163 3.45 -3.03 -18.07
C ARG A 163 3.85 -4.49 -18.03
N ASP A 164 3.42 -5.17 -16.99
CA ASP A 164 3.43 -6.62 -16.92
C ASP A 164 2.26 -7.23 -17.74
N PRO A 165 2.13 -8.56 -17.85
CA PRO A 165 1.08 -9.20 -18.64
C PRO A 165 -0.35 -8.80 -18.23
N ASP A 166 -0.59 -8.49 -16.95
CA ASP A 166 -1.89 -8.11 -16.43
C ASP A 166 -2.16 -6.59 -16.51
N GLY A 167 -1.19 -5.83 -17.00
CA GLY A 167 -1.30 -4.39 -17.17
C GLY A 167 -0.87 -3.57 -15.96
N PHE A 168 -0.35 -4.20 -14.92
CA PHE A 168 0.24 -3.54 -13.77
C PHE A 168 1.52 -2.80 -14.18
N PHE A 169 1.77 -1.63 -13.58
CA PHE A 169 2.92 -0.83 -13.95
C PHE A 169 4.20 -1.28 -13.24
N VAL A 170 5.28 -1.36 -14.02
CA VAL A 170 6.64 -1.63 -13.54
C VAL A 170 7.54 -0.50 -14.00
N GLN A 171 7.90 0.39 -13.09
CA GLN A 171 8.89 1.42 -13.37
C GLN A 171 10.29 0.86 -13.12
N VAL A 172 11.18 1.05 -14.07
CA VAL A 172 12.60 0.64 -13.97
C VAL A 172 13.45 1.91 -13.96
N THR A 173 14.25 2.08 -12.92
CA THR A 173 15.08 3.27 -12.73
C THR A 173 16.52 2.85 -12.50
N GLN A 174 17.45 3.35 -13.31
CA GLN A 174 18.88 3.08 -13.12
C GLN A 174 19.40 3.93 -11.96
N GLU A 175 20.00 3.27 -10.98
CA GLU A 175 20.58 3.93 -9.82
C GLU A 175 21.86 3.20 -9.41
N GLN A 176 22.86 3.94 -8.94
CA GLN A 176 24.03 3.32 -8.33
C GLN A 176 23.63 2.64 -7.02
N PRO A 177 23.97 1.35 -6.84
CA PRO A 177 23.64 0.64 -5.61
C PRO A 177 24.40 1.21 -4.41
N ALA A 178 23.75 1.21 -3.25
CA ALA A 178 24.42 1.49 -2.00
C ALA A 178 25.45 0.39 -1.65
N ALA A 179 26.42 0.70 -0.80
CA ALA A 179 27.33 -0.30 -0.27
C ALA A 179 26.56 -1.45 0.42
N GLY A 180 26.90 -2.70 0.12
CA GLY A 180 26.22 -3.88 0.65
C GLY A 180 24.85 -4.17 0.00
N ALA A 181 24.48 -3.49 -1.09
CA ALA A 181 23.29 -3.82 -1.83
C ALA A 181 23.32 -5.27 -2.37
N PRO A 182 22.19 -5.98 -2.41
CA PRO A 182 22.10 -7.34 -2.93
C PRO A 182 22.70 -7.46 -4.33
N GLU A 183 23.23 -8.63 -4.65
CA GLU A 183 23.66 -8.95 -6.01
C GLU A 183 22.49 -9.02 -6.98
N GLY A 184 22.78 -9.01 -8.29
CA GLY A 184 21.77 -9.01 -9.35
C GLY A 184 21.49 -7.62 -9.89
N ASN A 185 20.72 -7.55 -10.97
CA ASN A 185 20.41 -6.27 -11.61
C ASN A 185 19.49 -5.40 -10.74
N VAL A 186 18.44 -5.96 -10.18
CA VAL A 186 17.55 -5.26 -9.24
C VAL A 186 18.18 -5.25 -7.86
N HIS A 187 18.40 -4.06 -7.29
CA HIS A 187 19.06 -3.94 -5.98
C HIS A 187 18.25 -3.16 -4.93
N ARG A 188 17.18 -2.47 -5.34
CA ARG A 188 16.27 -1.75 -4.45
C ARG A 188 14.87 -1.69 -5.07
N VAL A 189 13.85 -1.54 -4.24
CA VAL A 189 12.46 -1.45 -4.65
C VAL A 189 11.75 -0.33 -3.89
N SER A 190 10.80 0.32 -4.55
CA SER A 190 9.84 1.22 -3.92
C SER A 190 8.46 1.07 -4.57
N LEU A 191 7.47 1.80 -4.03
CA LEU A 191 6.10 1.77 -4.52
C LEU A 191 5.68 3.16 -4.98
N ALA A 192 4.89 3.21 -6.06
CA ALA A 192 4.29 4.45 -6.53
C ALA A 192 2.80 4.24 -6.83
N TYR A 193 1.99 5.22 -6.46
CA TYR A 193 0.55 5.18 -6.61
C TYR A 193 0.06 6.50 -7.19
N THR A 194 -1.03 6.44 -7.97
CA THR A 194 -1.71 7.66 -8.42
C THR A 194 -2.91 7.93 -7.53
N MET A 195 -3.00 9.15 -7.02
CA MET A 195 -4.05 9.60 -6.12
C MET A 195 -5.04 10.56 -6.78
N GLU A 196 -6.27 10.56 -6.27
CA GLU A 196 -7.33 11.50 -6.68
C GLU A 196 -7.06 12.90 -6.13
N SER A 197 -6.72 12.98 -4.85
CA SER A 197 -6.48 14.21 -4.10
C SER A 197 -5.39 14.00 -3.05
N ALA A 198 -4.40 14.87 -3.05
CA ALA A 198 -3.32 14.84 -2.07
C ALA A 198 -3.86 15.05 -0.65
N GLU A 199 -4.84 15.94 -0.49
CA GLU A 199 -5.43 16.24 0.81
C GLU A 199 -6.22 15.04 1.37
N ALA A 200 -7.01 14.34 0.53
CA ALA A 200 -7.74 13.15 0.94
C ALA A 200 -6.79 11.99 1.28
N THR A 201 -5.77 11.80 0.45
CA THR A 201 -4.73 10.78 0.66
C THR A 201 -3.95 11.04 1.95
N ALA A 202 -3.50 12.28 2.20
CA ALA A 202 -2.80 12.62 3.44
C ALA A 202 -3.69 12.42 4.67
N ARG A 203 -4.98 12.81 4.64
CA ARG A 203 -5.90 12.55 5.75
C ARG A 203 -6.05 11.07 6.06
N PHE A 204 -6.14 10.23 5.03
CA PHE A 204 -6.27 8.78 5.20
C PHE A 204 -4.97 8.18 5.75
N TYR A 205 -3.85 8.40 5.08
CA TYR A 205 -2.60 7.75 5.45
C TYR A 205 -1.98 8.33 6.74
N ASN A 206 -1.92 9.65 6.90
CA ASN A 206 -1.36 10.26 8.12
C ASN A 206 -2.35 10.19 9.29
N GLY A 207 -3.62 10.51 9.03
CA GLY A 207 -4.61 10.69 10.10
C GLY A 207 -5.20 9.40 10.63
N MET A 208 -5.46 8.42 9.76
CA MET A 208 -6.16 7.18 10.14
C MET A 208 -5.21 6.01 10.35
N ILE A 209 -4.34 5.73 9.39
CA ILE A 209 -3.49 4.54 9.50
C ILE A 209 -2.08 4.83 10.01
N GLY A 210 -1.75 6.09 10.29
CA GLY A 210 -0.52 6.49 10.97
C GLY A 210 0.74 6.32 10.15
N LEU A 211 0.65 6.54 8.83
CA LEU A 211 1.81 6.65 7.95
C LEU A 211 2.12 8.12 7.74
N GLU A 212 3.36 8.53 7.99
CA GLU A 212 3.79 9.91 7.82
C GLU A 212 4.17 10.21 6.36
N LEU A 213 3.23 10.80 5.61
CA LEU A 213 3.50 11.33 4.28
C LEU A 213 3.85 12.81 4.36
N SER A 214 4.90 13.22 3.66
CA SER A 214 5.34 14.60 3.48
C SER A 214 4.84 15.19 2.17
N GLY A 215 4.58 16.48 2.13
CA GLY A 215 4.05 17.21 0.98
C GLY A 215 2.63 17.72 1.22
N PRO A 216 1.84 18.01 0.15
CA PRO A 216 2.22 17.81 -1.24
C PRO A 216 3.25 18.82 -1.74
N SER A 217 4.05 18.43 -2.74
CA SER A 217 4.89 19.37 -3.49
C SER A 217 4.03 20.41 -4.24
N ALA A 218 4.64 21.45 -4.77
CA ALA A 218 4.00 22.28 -5.78
C ALA A 218 3.71 21.46 -7.06
N PHE A 219 2.70 21.89 -7.83
CA PHE A 219 2.47 21.30 -9.14
C PHE A 219 3.64 21.57 -10.08
N SER A 220 4.05 20.55 -10.82
CA SER A 220 5.14 20.54 -11.80
C SER A 220 4.63 20.14 -13.17
N LYS A 221 5.30 20.66 -14.21
CA LYS A 221 5.13 20.28 -15.61
C LYS A 221 6.41 19.64 -16.16
N ASP A 222 7.24 19.05 -15.28
CA ASP A 222 8.51 18.46 -15.72
C ASP A 222 8.30 17.50 -16.90
N PRO A 223 8.83 17.86 -18.09
CA PRO A 223 8.53 17.11 -19.31
C PRO A 223 9.10 15.69 -19.29
N ALA A 224 10.20 15.48 -18.57
CA ALA A 224 10.81 14.16 -18.47
C ALA A 224 9.91 13.19 -17.65
N THR A 225 9.37 13.66 -16.53
CA THR A 225 8.41 12.88 -15.73
C THR A 225 7.13 12.60 -16.53
N LEU A 226 6.58 13.61 -17.23
CA LEU A 226 5.38 13.41 -18.05
C LEU A 226 5.63 12.41 -19.20
N LYS A 227 6.79 12.49 -19.85
CA LYS A 227 7.21 11.53 -20.86
C LYS A 227 7.38 10.12 -20.29
N LEU A 228 7.97 9.99 -19.10
CA LEU A 228 8.12 8.70 -18.41
C LEU A 228 6.79 7.99 -18.24
N VAL A 229 5.78 8.70 -17.78
CA VAL A 229 4.47 8.11 -17.46
C VAL A 229 3.49 8.11 -18.65
N GLY A 230 3.92 8.53 -19.81
CA GLY A 230 3.08 8.60 -21.03
C GLY A 230 1.92 9.59 -20.89
N ALA A 231 2.06 10.62 -20.07
CA ALA A 231 1.04 11.64 -19.88
C ALA A 231 1.00 12.61 -21.07
N PRO A 232 -0.21 13.09 -21.47
CA PRO A 232 -0.33 14.07 -22.57
C PRO A 232 0.27 15.42 -22.17
N GLU A 233 0.56 16.22 -23.19
CA GLU A 233 1.03 17.61 -23.02
C GLU A 233 -0.01 18.43 -22.24
N GLY A 234 0.45 19.36 -21.42
CA GLY A 234 -0.38 20.20 -20.56
C GLY A 234 -0.74 19.58 -19.20
N THR A 235 -0.43 18.29 -19.00
CA THR A 235 -0.58 17.64 -17.70
C THR A 235 0.34 18.29 -16.66
N GLU A 236 -0.17 18.42 -15.44
CA GLU A 236 0.61 18.83 -14.26
C GLU A 236 0.51 17.73 -13.19
N PHE A 237 1.52 17.63 -12.33
CA PHE A 237 1.51 16.68 -11.24
C PHE A 237 2.11 17.26 -9.95
N ARG A 238 1.70 16.72 -8.80
CA ARG A 238 2.30 16.95 -7.49
C ARG A 238 2.38 15.65 -6.70
N LYS A 239 3.23 15.61 -5.67
CA LYS A 239 3.56 14.36 -4.98
C LYS A 239 3.44 14.48 -3.47
N LEU A 240 2.95 13.41 -2.85
CA LEU A 240 3.19 13.06 -1.46
C LEU A 240 4.23 11.95 -1.41
N THR A 241 5.10 11.98 -0.43
CA THR A 241 6.16 10.98 -0.29
C THR A 241 6.33 10.54 1.16
N GLY A 242 6.73 9.30 1.36
CA GLY A 242 6.98 8.76 2.69
C GLY A 242 7.82 7.50 2.67
N VAL A 243 8.04 6.95 3.85
CA VAL A 243 8.75 5.68 4.02
C VAL A 243 7.83 4.73 4.77
N MET A 244 7.52 3.59 4.16
CA MET A 244 6.76 2.53 4.80
C MET A 244 7.64 1.85 5.85
N PRO A 245 7.18 1.75 7.10
CA PRO A 245 7.93 1.08 8.15
C PRO A 245 8.13 -0.41 7.85
N GLY A 246 9.12 -1.03 8.48
CA GLY A 246 9.53 -2.40 8.24
C GLY A 246 10.62 -2.48 7.18
N PRO A 247 10.32 -2.70 5.90
CA PRO A 247 11.34 -2.80 4.84
C PRO A 247 11.97 -1.44 4.49
N ASN A 248 11.55 -0.34 5.12
CA ASN A 248 11.95 1.02 4.79
C ASN A 248 11.75 1.35 3.29
N ALA A 249 10.69 0.80 2.71
CA ALA A 249 10.34 1.02 1.33
C ALA A 249 9.82 2.44 1.15
N TYR A 250 10.43 3.19 0.24
CA TYR A 250 9.92 4.49 -0.17
C TYR A 250 8.57 4.33 -0.87
N VAL A 251 7.65 5.25 -0.60
CA VAL A 251 6.35 5.31 -1.25
C VAL A 251 6.10 6.70 -1.79
N GLU A 252 5.57 6.77 -2.98
CA GLU A 252 5.18 8.00 -3.66
C GLU A 252 3.72 7.93 -4.09
N PHE A 253 2.96 8.98 -3.81
CA PHE A 253 1.62 9.19 -4.34
C PHE A 253 1.65 10.42 -5.24
N THR A 254 1.20 10.26 -6.49
CA THR A 254 1.20 11.33 -7.50
C THR A 254 -0.23 11.72 -7.85
N GLU A 255 -0.57 13.01 -7.70
CA GLU A 255 -1.79 13.59 -8.21
C GLU A 255 -1.53 14.26 -9.54
N PHE A 256 -2.35 13.97 -10.53
CA PHE A 256 -2.31 14.60 -11.86
C PHE A 256 -3.50 15.54 -12.05
N ARG A 257 -3.34 16.61 -12.82
CA ARG A 257 -4.40 17.50 -13.30
C ARG A 257 -4.13 17.96 -14.73
N GLY A 258 -5.12 18.58 -15.39
CA GLY A 258 -5.01 18.99 -16.78
C GLY A 258 -5.15 17.85 -17.79
N VAL A 259 -5.55 16.66 -17.33
CA VAL A 259 -5.80 15.47 -18.14
C VAL A 259 -7.08 14.78 -17.67
N PRO A 260 -7.91 14.20 -18.56
CA PRO A 260 -9.02 13.35 -18.15
C PRO A 260 -8.49 12.15 -17.34
N ARG A 261 -9.12 11.90 -16.19
CA ARG A 261 -8.78 10.79 -15.29
C ARG A 261 -10.04 10.01 -14.96
N LYS A 262 -9.91 8.71 -14.82
CA LYS A 262 -10.98 7.84 -14.36
C LYS A 262 -10.47 7.04 -13.17
N LYS A 263 -11.19 7.09 -12.04
CA LYS A 263 -10.82 6.27 -10.90
C LYS A 263 -10.72 4.79 -11.32
N PHE A 264 -9.53 4.23 -11.15
CA PHE A 264 -9.26 2.84 -11.42
C PHE A 264 -9.55 2.04 -10.17
N HIS A 265 -10.66 1.33 -10.22
CA HIS A 265 -11.12 0.51 -9.11
C HIS A 265 -11.38 -0.92 -9.62
N LEU A 266 -10.64 -1.86 -9.07
CA LEU A 266 -10.81 -3.29 -9.30
C LEU A 266 -11.06 -4.00 -7.98
N ARG A 267 -11.91 -5.03 -8.02
CA ARG A 267 -12.05 -5.93 -6.87
C ARG A 267 -10.71 -6.62 -6.64
N VAL A 268 -10.37 -6.91 -5.41
CA VAL A 268 -9.09 -7.51 -5.02
C VAL A 268 -8.71 -8.78 -5.81
N ARG A 269 -9.71 -9.46 -6.38
CA ARG A 269 -9.57 -10.70 -7.16
C ARG A 269 -9.47 -10.51 -8.69
N ASP A 270 -9.67 -9.31 -9.19
CA ASP A 270 -9.65 -9.03 -10.62
C ASP A 270 -8.22 -8.84 -11.13
N PRO A 271 -7.83 -9.46 -12.26
CA PRO A 271 -6.49 -9.28 -12.83
C PRO A 271 -6.17 -7.81 -13.08
N GLY A 272 -5.00 -7.38 -12.66
CA GLY A 272 -4.57 -5.99 -12.68
C GLY A 272 -4.82 -5.24 -11.36
N ALA A 273 -5.57 -5.83 -10.41
CA ALA A 273 -5.83 -5.17 -9.13
C ALA A 273 -4.57 -5.06 -8.26
N PRO A 274 -4.20 -3.83 -7.85
CA PRO A 274 -3.15 -3.63 -6.86
C PRO A 274 -3.71 -3.72 -5.45
N ALA A 275 -2.85 -4.15 -4.52
CA ALA A 275 -3.07 -3.96 -3.10
C ALA A 275 -1.74 -3.84 -2.35
N MET A 276 -1.82 -3.46 -1.08
CA MET A 276 -0.72 -3.58 -0.13
C MET A 276 -1.20 -4.23 1.15
N ALA A 277 -0.35 -5.00 1.82
CA ALA A 277 -0.62 -5.58 3.11
C ALA A 277 0.18 -4.86 4.19
N VAL A 278 -0.51 -4.31 5.18
CA VAL A 278 0.07 -3.55 6.28
C VAL A 278 -0.27 -4.18 7.61
N GLN A 279 0.74 -4.34 8.46
CA GLN A 279 0.56 -4.79 9.82
C GLN A 279 0.27 -3.59 10.72
N VAL A 280 -0.69 -3.76 11.63
CA VAL A 280 -1.07 -2.76 12.63
C VAL A 280 -0.89 -3.29 14.04
N ASN A 281 -0.86 -2.38 15.02
CA ASN A 281 -0.77 -2.71 16.45
C ASN A 281 -2.13 -3.05 17.09
N ASP A 282 -3.23 -2.58 16.51
CA ASP A 282 -4.60 -2.75 17.01
C ASP A 282 -5.57 -2.76 15.81
N LEU A 283 -5.94 -3.94 15.35
CA LEU A 283 -6.84 -4.09 14.21
C LEU A 283 -8.29 -3.72 14.55
N THR A 284 -8.72 -3.98 15.78
CA THR A 284 -10.07 -3.65 16.22
C THR A 284 -10.28 -2.13 16.29
N GLY A 285 -9.34 -1.42 16.90
CA GLY A 285 -9.36 0.04 16.93
C GLY A 285 -9.21 0.64 15.54
N MET A 286 -8.34 0.07 14.69
CA MET A 286 -8.17 0.51 13.29
C MET A 286 -9.46 0.34 12.50
N LEU A 287 -10.15 -0.80 12.61
CA LEU A 287 -11.44 -1.02 11.94
C LEU A 287 -12.50 -0.02 12.39
N ALA A 288 -12.54 0.31 13.69
CA ALA A 288 -13.48 1.30 14.23
C ALA A 288 -13.21 2.69 13.63
N LEU A 289 -11.95 3.13 13.56
CA LEU A 289 -11.55 4.40 12.93
C LEU A 289 -11.93 4.44 11.44
N LEU A 290 -11.61 3.39 10.70
CA LEU A 290 -11.91 3.29 9.27
C LEU A 290 -13.42 3.35 9.00
N LYS A 291 -14.22 2.62 9.77
CA LYS A 291 -15.69 2.67 9.67
C LYS A 291 -16.27 4.04 10.01
N ALA A 292 -15.77 4.68 11.07
CA ALA A 292 -16.20 6.03 11.45
C ALA A 292 -15.89 7.08 10.37
N ALA A 293 -14.83 6.86 9.58
CA ALA A 293 -14.45 7.69 8.44
C ALA A 293 -15.22 7.32 7.14
N GLY A 294 -16.11 6.34 7.16
CA GLY A 294 -16.86 5.90 5.99
C GLY A 294 -16.04 5.07 5.00
N THR A 295 -14.90 4.52 5.42
CA THR A 295 -14.07 3.66 4.57
C THR A 295 -14.82 2.38 4.22
N HIS A 296 -14.80 2.01 2.94
CA HIS A 296 -15.39 0.77 2.48
C HIS A 296 -14.56 -0.43 2.97
N VAL A 297 -15.19 -1.32 3.74
CA VAL A 297 -14.60 -2.59 4.20
C VAL A 297 -15.06 -3.69 3.25
N ILE A 298 -14.10 -4.28 2.54
CA ILE A 298 -14.36 -5.29 1.49
C ILE A 298 -14.70 -6.64 2.11
N SER A 299 -14.04 -6.99 3.22
CA SER A 299 -14.24 -8.30 3.88
C SER A 299 -15.68 -8.52 4.26
N SER A 300 -16.14 -9.77 4.17
CA SER A 300 -17.53 -10.17 4.34
C SER A 300 -18.16 -9.57 5.59
N LYS A 301 -19.33 -8.95 5.43
CA LYS A 301 -20.09 -8.24 6.48
C LYS A 301 -19.32 -7.09 7.15
N GLY A 302 -18.20 -6.64 6.56
CA GLY A 302 -17.36 -5.60 7.14
C GLY A 302 -16.73 -6.01 8.47
N GLN A 303 -16.35 -7.28 8.64
CA GLN A 303 -15.85 -7.85 9.88
C GLN A 303 -14.39 -8.29 9.76
N ILE A 304 -13.71 -8.36 10.92
CA ILE A 304 -12.37 -8.96 11.03
C ILE A 304 -12.50 -10.46 10.73
N VAL A 305 -11.59 -10.96 9.92
CA VAL A 305 -11.50 -12.36 9.53
C VAL A 305 -10.32 -13.01 10.25
N ASP A 306 -10.57 -14.12 10.93
CA ASP A 306 -9.50 -14.97 11.46
C ASP A 306 -8.87 -15.74 10.28
N PHE A 307 -7.63 -15.40 9.96
CA PHE A 307 -6.89 -15.99 8.85
C PHE A 307 -6.09 -17.23 9.25
N GLY A 308 -6.10 -17.56 10.54
CA GLY A 308 -5.34 -18.66 11.13
C GLY A 308 -3.92 -18.25 11.56
N GLY A 309 -3.29 -19.11 12.35
CA GLY A 309 -1.92 -18.86 12.84
C GLY A 309 -1.74 -17.59 13.66
N GLY A 310 -2.80 -17.13 14.36
CA GLY A 310 -2.79 -15.90 15.15
C GLY A 310 -2.87 -14.61 14.29
N THR A 311 -3.19 -14.72 13.01
CA THR A 311 -3.38 -13.57 12.12
C THR A 311 -4.86 -13.24 11.97
N HIS A 312 -5.21 -12.00 12.25
CA HIS A 312 -6.53 -11.41 11.99
C HIS A 312 -6.39 -10.34 10.94
N THR A 313 -7.31 -10.26 9.99
CA THR A 313 -7.16 -9.37 8.82
C THR A 313 -8.48 -8.86 8.30
N ILE A 314 -8.43 -7.73 7.58
CA ILE A 314 -9.50 -7.16 6.78
C ILE A 314 -8.93 -6.64 5.47
N PHE A 315 -9.75 -6.61 4.42
CA PHE A 315 -9.51 -5.75 3.27
C PHE A 315 -10.37 -4.50 3.34
N VAL A 316 -9.76 -3.36 3.04
CA VAL A 316 -10.43 -2.06 2.92
C VAL A 316 -10.02 -1.37 1.61
N GLU A 317 -10.77 -0.35 1.22
CA GLU A 317 -10.46 0.48 0.06
C GLU A 317 -9.99 1.86 0.52
N ASP A 318 -8.86 2.33 -0.01
CA ASP A 318 -8.38 3.68 0.24
C ASP A 318 -9.20 4.73 -0.55
N PRO A 319 -9.06 6.04 -0.31
CA PRO A 319 -9.78 7.08 -1.04
C PRO A 319 -9.58 7.05 -2.56
N ASN A 320 -8.49 6.46 -3.03
CA ASN A 320 -8.12 6.39 -4.44
C ASN A 320 -8.69 5.16 -5.16
N GLY A 321 -9.28 4.21 -4.42
CA GLY A 321 -9.80 2.95 -4.94
C GLY A 321 -8.82 1.79 -4.90
N MET A 322 -7.70 1.94 -4.19
CA MET A 322 -6.73 0.88 -4.00
C MET A 322 -7.13 -0.02 -2.82
N ASN A 323 -6.95 -1.33 -3.00
CA ASN A 323 -7.19 -2.29 -1.93
C ASN A 323 -6.05 -2.30 -0.91
N ILE A 324 -6.38 -2.34 0.38
CA ILE A 324 -5.40 -2.46 1.47
C ILE A 324 -5.82 -3.64 2.36
N GLU A 325 -4.93 -4.60 2.50
CA GLU A 325 -5.01 -5.61 3.54
C GLU A 325 -4.45 -5.03 4.84
N VAL A 326 -5.28 -4.92 5.86
CA VAL A 326 -4.87 -4.48 7.19
C VAL A 326 -4.94 -5.68 8.11
N PHE A 327 -3.82 -6.04 8.73
CA PHE A 327 -3.78 -7.21 9.58
C PHE A 327 -3.02 -6.98 10.89
N GLU A 328 -3.36 -7.81 11.88
CA GLU A 328 -2.68 -7.91 13.16
C GLU A 328 -2.22 -9.35 13.38
N ARG A 329 -1.05 -9.52 14.00
CA ARG A 329 -0.55 -10.83 14.44
C ARG A 329 -0.44 -10.86 15.95
N THR A 330 -1.05 -11.87 16.57
CA THR A 330 -0.91 -12.09 18.01
C THR A 330 0.55 -12.31 18.38
N GLY A 331 1.06 -11.55 19.36
CA GLY A 331 2.47 -11.62 19.79
C GLY A 331 3.46 -10.78 18.98
N SER A 332 3.00 -9.96 18.03
CA SER A 332 3.88 -8.97 17.38
C SER A 332 4.26 -7.85 18.36
N VAL A 333 5.56 -7.59 18.50
CA VAL A 333 6.08 -6.50 19.32
C VAL A 333 6.26 -5.26 18.44
N ASP A 334 5.80 -4.10 18.91
CA ASP A 334 6.09 -2.81 18.26
C ASP A 334 7.59 -2.49 18.44
N THR A 335 8.35 -2.60 17.36
CA THR A 335 9.80 -2.35 17.35
C THR A 335 10.19 -0.87 17.22
N ARG A 336 9.20 0.06 17.25
CA ARG A 336 9.40 1.51 17.14
C ARG A 336 9.44 2.23 18.50
N LYS A 337 9.76 1.51 19.57
CA LYS A 337 10.04 2.11 20.88
C LYS A 337 11.48 2.54 21.00
#